data_38341942e6d97b1a5b5294a558b180d5
#
_entry.id   38341942e6d97b1a5b5294a558b180d5
#
_cell.length_a   1.000
_cell.length_b   1.000
_cell.length_c   1.000
_cell.angle_alpha   90.00
_cell.angle_beta   90.00
_cell.angle_gamma   90.00
#
_symmetry.space_group_name_H-M   'P 1'
#
loop_
_entity.id
_entity.type
_entity.pdbx_description
1 polymer ?
#
loop_
_entity_poly.entity_id
_entity_poly.type
_entity_poly.pdbx_seq_one_letter_code
_entity_poly.pdbx_strand_id
1 'polypeptide(L)'
;MVAALAFALLPACGNSDKAAQQSATASTTPAKTVLTSIQLLKNGQFDPLLQHVLPPADYQKMRTQWQQQHSKLQQVSEHDRQQFADNMAKLTAPDADQKIWAETQPKLEQLDKKYKTQLPMMIGVGQIMLGTQISNSKNLTPDQKKQASDVVTALGQWAQKVPWTDPDKLKQAIGVLTSTARKVDIKTLDQANALGYDAAMKKYGVIWGGVKQALDIYGLSIDKTLDSAEAKTVTSDAHTATVQVDYTLLGQPQTMTVDLVKVDDRWYDKDLLDHWRKALDEHTPAAAASTAAADASSAMSATAATAASAP
;
A
#
# COMPACT_ATOMS: atom_id res chain seq x y z
N MET A 1 -11.70 1.85 -2.76
CA MET A 1 -10.77 0.80 -3.21
C MET A 1 -9.35 1.29 -3.49
N VAL A 2 -9.14 2.48 -4.05
CA VAL A 2 -7.79 3.09 -4.12
C VAL A 2 -7.17 3.28 -2.72
N ALA A 3 -7.99 3.48 -1.68
CA ALA A 3 -7.56 3.57 -0.29
C ALA A 3 -7.13 2.22 0.34
N ALA A 4 -7.65 1.08 -0.14
CA ALA A 4 -7.36 -0.21 0.46
C ALA A 4 -5.93 -0.72 0.20
N LEU A 5 -5.27 -0.26 -0.87
CA LEU A 5 -3.88 -0.62 -1.18
C LEU A 5 -2.84 0.15 -0.34
N ALA A 6 -3.25 1.25 0.33
CA ALA A 6 -2.33 2.10 1.08
C ALA A 6 -2.18 1.72 2.57
N PHE A 7 -3.03 0.84 3.10
CA PHE A 7 -3.15 0.65 4.56
C PHE A 7 -2.37 -0.52 5.16
N ALA A 8 -1.63 -1.29 4.37
CA ALA A 8 -0.74 -2.33 4.90
C ALA A 8 0.58 -1.79 5.47
N LEU A 9 0.81 -0.46 5.42
CA LEU A 9 2.10 0.13 5.74
C LEU A 9 1.95 1.37 6.64
N LEU A 10 1.82 1.22 7.92
CA LEU A 10 1.98 2.32 8.90
C LEU A 10 3.09 1.98 9.89
N PRO A 11 3.86 2.87 10.38
CA PRO A 11 3.92 4.30 10.64
C PRO A 11 5.24 5.05 10.32
N ALA A 12 5.23 6.34 10.17
CA ALA A 12 5.80 7.38 10.94
C ALA A 12 6.47 8.64 10.42
N CYS A 13 6.58 9.71 10.97
CA CYS A 13 6.71 11.09 11.16
C CYS A 13 7.93 11.91 10.86
N GLY A 14 8.01 12.94 11.07
CA GLY A 14 7.93 14.10 11.85
C GLY A 14 8.82 15.27 11.46
N ASN A 15 8.22 16.37 11.66
CA ASN A 15 8.72 17.72 11.86
C ASN A 15 9.27 18.54 10.69
N SER A 16 8.51 19.47 10.30
CA SER A 16 8.66 20.88 9.86
C SER A 16 7.48 21.22 8.96
N ASP A 17 6.72 22.24 9.01
CA ASP A 17 6.77 23.59 9.37
C ASP A 17 5.37 24.19 9.38
N LYS A 18 5.16 25.25 10.09
CA LYS A 18 3.94 26.02 10.30
C LYS A 18 3.16 26.50 9.03
N ALA A 19 3.63 26.15 7.84
CA ALA A 19 3.00 26.55 6.56
C ALA A 19 1.82 25.63 6.13
N ALA A 20 1.72 24.39 6.65
CA ALA A 20 0.67 23.44 6.25
C ALA A 20 -0.66 23.64 6.99
N GLN A 21 -0.68 24.38 8.10
CA GLN A 21 -1.87 24.56 8.93
C GLN A 21 -2.88 25.56 8.40
N GLN A 22 -2.56 26.36 7.39
CA GLN A 22 -3.46 27.40 6.87
C GLN A 22 -4.34 27.01 5.68
N SER A 23 -4.20 25.79 5.14
CA SER A 23 -4.98 25.33 3.98
C SER A 23 -6.25 24.53 4.35
N ALA A 24 -6.56 24.33 5.62
CA ALA A 24 -7.63 23.43 6.08
C ALA A 24 -9.03 24.08 6.20
N THR A 25 -9.19 25.35 5.87
CA THR A 25 -10.45 26.09 6.16
C THR A 25 -11.26 26.51 4.93
N ALA A 26 -10.88 26.13 3.71
CA ALA A 26 -11.73 26.34 2.55
C ALA A 26 -12.68 25.15 2.40
N SER A 27 -14.01 25.38 2.42
CA SER A 27 -15.01 24.38 2.01
C SER A 27 -14.66 23.86 0.63
N THR A 28 -14.06 22.64 0.58
CA THR A 28 -13.67 22.02 -0.67
C THR A 28 -14.89 21.35 -1.31
N THR A 29 -14.99 21.40 -2.64
CA THR A 29 -16.03 20.63 -3.35
C THR A 29 -15.78 19.13 -3.18
N PRO A 30 -16.83 18.26 -3.25
CA PRO A 30 -16.67 16.81 -3.17
C PRO A 30 -15.57 16.27 -4.09
N ALA A 31 -15.60 16.67 -5.37
CA ALA A 31 -14.59 16.25 -6.35
C ALA A 31 -13.17 16.68 -5.97
N LYS A 32 -12.99 17.92 -5.47
CA LYS A 32 -11.68 18.41 -5.03
C LYS A 32 -11.16 17.65 -3.81
N THR A 33 -12.04 17.25 -2.90
CA THR A 33 -11.68 16.41 -1.74
C THR A 33 -11.05 15.09 -2.21
N VAL A 34 -11.67 14.41 -3.17
CA VAL A 34 -11.16 13.15 -3.73
C VAL A 34 -9.81 13.36 -4.43
N LEU A 35 -9.70 14.39 -5.28
CA LEU A 35 -8.44 14.69 -5.98
C LEU A 35 -7.31 15.06 -5.01
N THR A 36 -7.61 15.74 -3.92
CA THR A 36 -6.61 16.05 -2.88
C THR A 36 -6.10 14.75 -2.22
N SER A 37 -6.98 13.80 -1.90
CA SER A 37 -6.56 12.48 -1.38
C SER A 37 -5.63 11.75 -2.35
N ILE A 38 -5.96 11.78 -3.65
CA ILE A 38 -5.15 11.17 -4.71
C ILE A 38 -3.75 11.81 -4.78
N GLN A 39 -3.67 13.14 -4.72
CA GLN A 39 -2.39 13.85 -4.74
C GLN A 39 -1.52 13.58 -3.49
N LEU A 40 -2.13 13.56 -2.31
CA LEU A 40 -1.43 13.26 -1.07
C LEU A 40 -0.87 11.82 -1.09
N LEU A 41 -1.68 10.86 -1.57
CA LEU A 41 -1.24 9.46 -1.77
C LEU A 41 -0.10 9.37 -2.79
N LYS A 42 -0.24 10.02 -3.95
CA LYS A 42 0.80 10.06 -4.97
C LYS A 42 2.13 10.56 -4.40
N ASN A 43 2.09 11.61 -3.61
CA ASN A 43 3.28 12.23 -3.03
C ASN A 43 3.83 11.47 -1.80
N GLY A 44 3.17 10.39 -1.35
CA GLY A 44 3.56 9.66 -0.14
C GLY A 44 3.42 10.48 1.14
N GLN A 45 2.56 11.48 1.13
CA GLN A 45 2.30 12.37 2.27
C GLN A 45 1.24 11.74 3.18
N PHE A 46 1.60 10.62 3.85
CA PHE A 46 0.65 9.81 4.59
C PHE A 46 0.02 10.53 5.79
N ASP A 47 0.78 11.31 6.56
CA ASP A 47 0.20 12.05 7.68
C ASP A 47 -0.77 13.15 7.20
N PRO A 48 -0.44 14.02 6.23
CA PRO A 48 -1.41 14.91 5.60
C PRO A 48 -2.60 14.18 4.97
N LEU A 49 -2.40 12.99 4.40
CA LEU A 49 -3.49 12.18 3.86
C LEU A 49 -4.46 11.76 4.97
N LEU A 50 -3.95 11.22 6.10
CA LEU A 50 -4.78 10.80 7.23
C LEU A 50 -5.51 11.98 7.88
N GLN A 51 -4.89 13.16 7.98
CA GLN A 51 -5.55 14.38 8.43
C GLN A 51 -6.62 14.87 7.45
N HIS A 52 -6.49 14.53 6.17
CA HIS A 52 -7.45 14.90 5.14
C HIS A 52 -8.66 13.97 5.11
N VAL A 53 -8.44 12.66 5.25
CA VAL A 53 -9.49 11.63 5.11
C VAL A 53 -10.21 11.29 6.41
N LEU A 54 -9.74 11.78 7.56
CA LEU A 54 -10.37 11.57 8.86
C LEU A 54 -10.82 12.90 9.47
N PRO A 55 -12.00 12.95 10.12
CA PRO A 55 -12.36 14.06 11.00
C PRO A 55 -11.30 14.27 12.09
N PRO A 56 -11.08 15.52 12.56
CA PRO A 56 -10.04 15.82 13.55
C PRO A 56 -10.06 14.94 14.81
N ALA A 57 -11.26 14.64 15.32
CA ALA A 57 -11.42 13.79 16.50
C ALA A 57 -11.00 12.34 16.21
N ASP A 58 -11.40 11.77 15.05
CA ASP A 58 -11.05 10.42 14.65
C ASP A 58 -9.55 10.31 14.35
N TYR A 59 -8.94 11.32 13.74
CA TYR A 59 -7.50 11.40 13.54
C TYR A 59 -6.72 11.40 14.88
N GLN A 60 -7.14 12.19 15.86
CA GLN A 60 -6.50 12.21 17.20
C GLN A 60 -6.65 10.87 17.91
N LYS A 61 -7.84 10.25 17.84
CA LYS A 61 -8.08 8.91 18.39
C LYS A 61 -7.14 7.87 17.75
N MET A 62 -7.01 7.90 16.43
CA MET A 62 -6.10 7.03 15.68
C MET A 62 -4.64 7.23 16.13
N ARG A 63 -4.16 8.46 16.27
CA ARG A 63 -2.79 8.76 16.74
C ARG A 63 -2.53 8.19 18.14
N THR A 64 -3.50 8.36 19.04
CA THR A 64 -3.40 7.85 20.42
C THR A 64 -3.34 6.33 20.47
N GLN A 65 -4.21 5.66 19.71
CA GLN A 65 -4.21 4.20 19.61
C GLN A 65 -2.92 3.68 18.97
N TRP A 66 -2.42 4.38 17.95
CA TRP A 66 -1.17 4.02 17.32
C TRP A 66 -0.01 4.00 18.34
N GLN A 67 0.13 5.03 19.18
CA GLN A 67 1.15 5.08 20.22
C GLN A 67 1.01 3.93 21.23
N GLN A 68 -0.23 3.59 21.60
CA GLN A 68 -0.51 2.49 22.53
C GLN A 68 -0.19 1.11 21.94
N GLN A 69 -0.47 0.91 20.64
CA GLN A 69 -0.18 -0.34 19.95
C GLN A 69 1.32 -0.55 19.74
N HIS A 70 2.07 0.52 19.44
CA HIS A 70 3.52 0.46 19.28
C HIS A 70 4.25 0.00 20.54
N SER A 71 3.72 0.33 21.72
CA SER A 71 4.28 -0.18 22.98
C SER A 71 4.10 -1.69 23.17
N LYS A 72 3.16 -2.32 22.46
CA LYS A 72 2.88 -3.77 22.53
C LYS A 72 3.70 -4.60 21.56
N LEU A 73 4.29 -4.01 20.52
CA LEU A 73 5.17 -4.69 19.56
C LEU A 73 6.51 -5.15 20.15
N GLN A 74 6.74 -4.93 21.44
CA GLN A 74 7.96 -5.37 22.15
C GLN A 74 8.06 -6.90 22.34
N GLN A 75 7.05 -7.69 21.93
CA GLN A 75 7.03 -9.15 22.11
C GLN A 75 7.56 -9.94 20.89
N VAL A 76 8.37 -9.31 20.05
CA VAL A 76 9.00 -9.99 18.91
C VAL A 76 10.12 -10.92 19.41
N SER A 77 10.21 -12.14 18.87
CA SER A 77 11.24 -13.10 19.26
C SER A 77 12.66 -12.60 18.94
N GLU A 78 13.66 -13.04 19.70
CA GLU A 78 15.05 -12.68 19.42
C GLU A 78 15.50 -13.17 18.03
N HIS A 79 14.99 -14.33 17.59
CA HIS A 79 15.21 -14.83 16.25
C HIS A 79 14.75 -13.86 15.16
N ASP A 80 13.54 -13.31 15.29
CA ASP A 80 12.99 -12.37 14.30
C ASP A 80 13.75 -11.03 14.33
N ARG A 81 14.19 -10.58 15.52
CA ARG A 81 15.04 -9.38 15.68
C ARG A 81 16.36 -9.55 14.93
N GLN A 82 17.02 -10.67 15.14
CA GLN A 82 18.30 -10.97 14.48
C GLN A 82 18.11 -11.13 12.98
N GLN A 83 17.10 -11.87 12.54
CA GLN A 83 16.79 -12.05 11.11
C GLN A 83 16.52 -10.72 10.42
N PHE A 84 15.75 -9.83 11.06
CA PHE A 84 15.50 -8.49 10.52
C PHE A 84 16.81 -7.69 10.40
N ALA A 85 17.64 -7.68 11.46
CA ALA A 85 18.91 -6.96 11.47
C ALA A 85 19.87 -7.48 10.38
N ASP A 86 19.98 -8.80 10.22
CA ASP A 86 20.79 -9.42 9.19
C ASP A 86 20.32 -9.06 7.77
N ASN A 87 19.00 -9.09 7.54
CA ASN A 87 18.40 -8.71 6.27
C ASN A 87 18.66 -7.23 5.96
N MET A 88 18.47 -6.34 6.95
CA MET A 88 18.75 -4.92 6.77
C MET A 88 20.23 -4.64 6.55
N ALA A 89 21.13 -5.34 7.24
CA ALA A 89 22.58 -5.22 7.02
C ALA A 89 22.94 -5.62 5.58
N LYS A 90 22.37 -6.71 5.05
CA LYS A 90 22.57 -7.12 3.64
C LYS A 90 22.04 -6.07 2.66
N LEU A 91 20.83 -5.55 2.89
CA LEU A 91 20.19 -4.59 1.98
C LEU A 91 20.84 -3.20 1.99
N THR A 92 21.45 -2.80 3.10
CA THR A 92 22.04 -1.45 3.27
C THR A 92 23.54 -1.40 3.06
N ALA A 93 24.22 -2.55 2.91
CA ALA A 93 25.64 -2.60 2.61
C ALA A 93 25.98 -1.76 1.37
N PRO A 94 27.16 -1.11 1.31
CA PRO A 94 27.55 -0.27 0.16
C PRO A 94 27.51 -0.99 -1.19
N ASP A 95 27.79 -2.29 -1.19
CA ASP A 95 27.83 -3.20 -2.34
C ASP A 95 26.64 -4.17 -2.40
N ALA A 96 25.53 -3.87 -1.68
CA ALA A 96 24.38 -4.74 -1.55
C ALA A 96 23.77 -5.13 -2.90
N ASP A 97 23.61 -4.16 -3.80
CA ASP A 97 23.06 -4.38 -5.14
C ASP A 97 23.91 -5.35 -5.96
N GLN A 98 25.24 -5.23 -5.90
CA GLN A 98 26.17 -6.12 -6.58
C GLN A 98 26.13 -7.54 -5.98
N LYS A 99 26.12 -7.66 -4.65
CA LYS A 99 26.08 -8.95 -3.96
C LYS A 99 24.77 -9.68 -4.21
N ILE A 100 23.63 -8.98 -4.06
CA ILE A 100 22.30 -9.57 -4.30
C ILE A 100 22.18 -9.99 -5.77
N TRP A 101 22.70 -9.18 -6.70
CA TRP A 101 22.74 -9.55 -8.11
C TRP A 101 23.59 -10.80 -8.35
N ALA A 102 24.80 -10.86 -7.82
CA ALA A 102 25.69 -12.03 -7.94
C ALA A 102 25.08 -13.32 -7.39
N GLU A 103 24.30 -13.24 -6.30
CA GLU A 103 23.55 -14.37 -5.72
C GLU A 103 22.33 -14.78 -6.56
N THR A 104 21.71 -13.82 -7.26
CA THR A 104 20.46 -14.02 -8.00
C THR A 104 20.73 -14.47 -9.43
N GLN A 105 21.73 -13.89 -10.09
CA GLN A 105 22.05 -14.13 -11.50
C GLN A 105 22.19 -15.63 -11.86
N PRO A 106 22.91 -16.45 -11.12
CA PRO A 106 23.05 -17.89 -11.47
C PRO A 106 21.74 -18.68 -11.35
N LYS A 107 20.75 -18.15 -10.64
CA LYS A 107 19.43 -18.77 -10.44
C LYS A 107 18.39 -18.32 -11.47
N LEU A 108 18.69 -17.30 -12.28
CA LEU A 108 17.70 -16.68 -13.17
C LEU A 108 17.11 -17.66 -14.17
N GLU A 109 17.91 -18.54 -14.76
CA GLU A 109 17.41 -19.51 -15.73
C GLU A 109 16.41 -20.50 -15.09
N GLN A 110 16.71 -20.95 -13.88
CA GLN A 110 15.82 -21.82 -13.13
C GLN A 110 14.53 -21.10 -12.71
N LEU A 111 14.66 -19.84 -12.24
CA LEU A 111 13.52 -18.99 -11.91
C LEU A 111 12.65 -18.71 -13.14
N ASP A 112 13.24 -18.40 -14.27
CA ASP A 112 12.52 -18.16 -15.52
C ASP A 112 11.69 -19.36 -15.95
N LYS A 113 12.29 -20.58 -15.94
CA LYS A 113 11.57 -21.83 -16.22
C LYS A 113 10.41 -22.05 -15.26
N LYS A 114 10.65 -21.83 -13.97
CA LYS A 114 9.62 -21.97 -12.92
C LYS A 114 8.50 -20.94 -13.09
N TYR A 115 8.83 -19.66 -13.29
CA TYR A 115 7.82 -18.60 -13.45
C TYR A 115 7.00 -18.78 -14.71
N LYS A 116 7.61 -19.10 -15.85
CA LYS A 116 6.86 -19.35 -17.11
C LYS A 116 5.81 -20.45 -16.97
N THR A 117 6.07 -21.45 -16.13
CA THR A 117 5.16 -22.58 -15.94
C THR A 117 4.12 -22.32 -14.84
N GLN A 118 4.51 -21.75 -13.71
CA GLN A 118 3.67 -21.67 -12.51
C GLN A 118 2.95 -20.33 -12.36
N LEU A 119 3.59 -19.22 -12.75
CA LEU A 119 3.05 -17.89 -12.50
C LEU A 119 1.69 -17.63 -13.18
N PRO A 120 1.45 -18.03 -14.44
CA PRO A 120 0.13 -17.83 -15.06
C PRO A 120 -0.99 -18.55 -14.30
N MET A 121 -0.73 -19.77 -13.81
CA MET A 121 -1.68 -20.52 -13.02
C MET A 121 -1.93 -19.84 -11.65
N MET A 122 -0.88 -19.40 -10.96
CA MET A 122 -1.00 -18.70 -9.67
C MET A 122 -1.79 -17.39 -9.82
N ILE A 123 -1.51 -16.62 -10.87
CA ILE A 123 -2.26 -15.38 -11.16
C ILE A 123 -3.72 -15.71 -11.44
N GLY A 124 -4.01 -16.74 -12.25
CA GLY A 124 -5.38 -17.17 -12.54
C GLY A 124 -6.14 -17.57 -11.28
N VAL A 125 -5.53 -18.36 -10.40
CA VAL A 125 -6.12 -18.73 -9.09
C VAL A 125 -6.34 -17.49 -8.23
N GLY A 126 -5.37 -16.58 -8.15
CA GLY A 126 -5.50 -15.32 -7.42
C GLY A 126 -6.65 -14.44 -7.94
N GLN A 127 -6.80 -14.34 -9.25
CA GLN A 127 -7.92 -13.60 -9.87
C GLN A 127 -9.27 -14.22 -9.53
N ILE A 128 -9.40 -15.56 -9.58
CA ILE A 128 -10.63 -16.25 -9.19
C ILE A 128 -10.94 -16.00 -7.71
N MET A 129 -9.96 -16.11 -6.84
CA MET A 129 -10.13 -15.90 -5.39
C MET A 129 -10.58 -14.45 -5.09
N LEU A 130 -9.89 -13.46 -5.66
CA LEU A 130 -10.28 -12.05 -5.51
C LEU A 130 -11.64 -11.76 -6.13
N GLY A 131 -11.93 -12.30 -7.32
CA GLY A 131 -13.24 -12.16 -7.96
C GLY A 131 -14.38 -12.74 -7.10
N THR A 132 -14.15 -13.89 -6.46
CA THR A 132 -15.11 -14.49 -5.54
C THR A 132 -15.32 -13.62 -4.30
N GLN A 133 -14.25 -13.07 -3.70
CA GLN A 133 -14.36 -12.16 -2.56
C GLN A 133 -15.11 -10.88 -2.92
N ILE A 134 -14.83 -10.30 -4.08
CA ILE A 134 -15.52 -9.11 -4.59
C ILE A 134 -17.02 -9.42 -4.80
N SER A 135 -17.33 -10.52 -5.48
CA SER A 135 -18.71 -10.91 -5.77
C SER A 135 -19.53 -11.15 -4.50
N ASN A 136 -18.93 -11.79 -3.50
CA ASN A 136 -19.58 -12.13 -2.23
C ASN A 136 -19.60 -10.96 -1.22
N SER A 137 -18.91 -9.86 -1.49
CA SER A 137 -18.90 -8.71 -0.59
C SER A 137 -20.30 -8.13 -0.46
N LYS A 138 -20.76 -7.98 0.78
CA LYS A 138 -22.04 -7.34 1.12
C LYS A 138 -21.93 -5.82 1.20
N ASN A 139 -20.70 -5.31 1.27
CA ASN A 139 -20.40 -3.89 1.47
C ASN A 139 -20.15 -3.14 0.15
N LEU A 140 -20.13 -3.85 -1.00
CA LEU A 140 -19.91 -3.25 -2.31
C LEU A 140 -21.23 -3.25 -3.11
N THR A 141 -21.53 -2.11 -3.70
CA THR A 141 -22.60 -2.01 -4.70
C THR A 141 -22.27 -2.82 -5.96
N PRO A 142 -23.26 -3.15 -6.82
CA PRO A 142 -23.00 -3.83 -8.09
C PRO A 142 -21.95 -3.12 -8.96
N ASP A 143 -21.99 -1.79 -9.03
CA ASP A 143 -21.05 -0.99 -9.80
C ASP A 143 -19.63 -1.03 -9.19
N GLN A 144 -19.51 -0.92 -7.87
CA GLN A 144 -18.23 -1.06 -7.17
C GLN A 144 -17.64 -2.46 -7.35
N LYS A 145 -18.47 -3.51 -7.36
CA LYS A 145 -18.01 -4.89 -7.67
C LYS A 145 -17.46 -5.00 -9.08
N LYS A 146 -18.17 -4.42 -10.06
CA LYS A 146 -17.69 -4.40 -11.44
C LYS A 146 -16.36 -3.66 -11.54
N GLN A 147 -16.26 -2.46 -10.99
CA GLN A 147 -15.04 -1.64 -10.99
C GLN A 147 -13.85 -2.39 -10.36
N ALA A 148 -14.08 -3.04 -9.21
CA ALA A 148 -13.06 -3.85 -8.55
C ALA A 148 -12.60 -5.04 -9.43
N SER A 149 -13.53 -5.69 -10.09
CA SER A 149 -13.23 -6.82 -10.99
C SER A 149 -12.46 -6.37 -12.24
N ASP A 150 -12.78 -5.21 -12.80
CA ASP A 150 -12.07 -4.64 -13.94
C ASP A 150 -10.60 -4.34 -13.57
N VAL A 151 -10.35 -3.76 -12.38
CA VAL A 151 -9.00 -3.53 -11.87
C VAL A 151 -8.23 -4.84 -11.67
N VAL A 152 -8.84 -5.85 -11.04
CA VAL A 152 -8.22 -7.18 -10.83
C VAL A 152 -7.87 -7.81 -12.18
N THR A 153 -8.74 -7.68 -13.16
CA THR A 153 -8.51 -8.19 -14.51
C THR A 153 -7.33 -7.48 -15.18
N ALA A 154 -7.29 -6.14 -15.15
CA ALA A 154 -6.20 -5.36 -15.73
C ALA A 154 -4.85 -5.69 -15.10
N LEU A 155 -4.79 -5.75 -13.77
CA LEU A 155 -3.57 -6.11 -13.04
C LEU A 155 -3.13 -7.55 -13.31
N GLY A 156 -4.07 -8.49 -13.38
CA GLY A 156 -3.76 -9.89 -13.69
C GLY A 156 -3.21 -10.06 -15.11
N GLN A 157 -3.80 -9.38 -16.10
CA GLN A 157 -3.28 -9.39 -17.48
C GLN A 157 -1.89 -8.78 -17.59
N TRP A 158 -1.63 -7.69 -16.86
CA TRP A 158 -0.30 -7.10 -16.76
C TRP A 158 0.68 -8.08 -16.12
N ALA A 159 0.36 -8.64 -14.95
CA ALA A 159 1.24 -9.54 -14.21
C ALA A 159 1.62 -10.80 -15.02
N GLN A 160 0.71 -11.32 -15.87
CA GLN A 160 1.00 -12.45 -16.76
C GLN A 160 1.97 -12.10 -17.89
N LYS A 161 2.01 -10.83 -18.33
CA LYS A 161 2.85 -10.37 -19.45
C LYS A 161 4.20 -9.82 -19.00
N VAL A 162 4.34 -9.50 -17.73
CA VAL A 162 5.57 -8.91 -17.19
C VAL A 162 6.74 -9.91 -17.28
N PRO A 163 7.89 -9.53 -17.85
CA PRO A 163 9.09 -10.36 -17.84
C PRO A 163 9.79 -10.24 -16.47
N TRP A 164 9.24 -10.91 -15.47
CA TRP A 164 9.71 -10.84 -14.06
C TRP A 164 11.17 -11.26 -13.87
N THR A 165 11.68 -12.09 -14.77
CA THR A 165 13.04 -12.63 -14.75
C THR A 165 13.98 -11.94 -15.74
N ASP A 166 13.55 -10.84 -16.36
CA ASP A 166 14.41 -10.01 -17.21
C ASP A 166 15.60 -9.50 -16.39
N PRO A 167 16.86 -9.81 -16.80
CA PRO A 167 18.05 -9.49 -16.01
C PRO A 167 18.23 -8.00 -15.73
N ASP A 168 17.95 -7.16 -16.73
CA ASP A 168 18.16 -5.72 -16.60
C ASP A 168 17.11 -5.08 -15.68
N LYS A 169 15.84 -5.49 -15.83
CA LYS A 169 14.76 -5.04 -14.95
C LYS A 169 14.98 -5.49 -13.50
N LEU A 170 15.39 -6.74 -13.32
CA LEU A 170 15.65 -7.29 -11.99
C LEU A 170 16.82 -6.58 -11.31
N LYS A 171 17.90 -6.30 -12.06
CA LYS A 171 19.03 -5.52 -11.56
C LYS A 171 18.63 -4.10 -11.16
N GLN A 172 17.80 -3.43 -11.96
CA GLN A 172 17.24 -2.13 -11.62
C GLN A 172 16.37 -2.20 -10.35
N ALA A 173 15.49 -3.21 -10.25
CA ALA A 173 14.63 -3.41 -9.08
C ALA A 173 15.44 -3.67 -7.79
N ILE A 174 16.53 -4.44 -7.88
CA ILE A 174 17.48 -4.63 -6.77
C ILE A 174 18.10 -3.28 -6.36
N GLY A 175 18.51 -2.44 -7.32
CA GLY A 175 19.01 -1.10 -7.05
C GLY A 175 18.00 -0.19 -6.36
N VAL A 176 16.73 -0.25 -6.77
CA VAL A 176 15.64 0.48 -6.10
C VAL A 176 15.43 -0.05 -4.68
N LEU A 177 15.40 -1.36 -4.47
CA LEU A 177 15.22 -1.97 -3.16
C LEU A 177 16.35 -1.54 -2.19
N THR A 178 17.61 -1.69 -2.58
CA THR A 178 18.76 -1.36 -1.74
C THR A 178 18.85 0.15 -1.46
N SER A 179 18.60 0.99 -2.45
CA SER A 179 18.58 2.45 -2.26
C SER A 179 17.42 2.89 -1.35
N THR A 180 16.25 2.27 -1.46
CA THR A 180 15.12 2.53 -0.59
C THR A 180 15.43 2.10 0.84
N ALA A 181 15.99 0.92 1.06
CA ALA A 181 16.41 0.44 2.37
C ALA A 181 17.41 1.39 3.04
N ARG A 182 18.40 1.88 2.28
CA ARG A 182 19.36 2.89 2.79
C ARG A 182 18.68 4.22 3.17
N LYS A 183 17.71 4.70 2.38
CA LYS A 183 16.95 5.93 2.67
C LYS A 183 16.02 5.76 3.88
N VAL A 184 15.45 4.58 4.05
CA VAL A 184 14.62 4.26 5.23
C VAL A 184 15.47 4.26 6.49
N ASP A 185 16.73 3.84 6.43
CA ASP A 185 17.71 3.86 7.53
C ASP A 185 17.16 3.32 8.86
N ILE A 186 16.56 2.13 8.80
CA ILE A 186 16.15 1.31 9.95
C ILE A 186 17.00 0.05 9.91
N LYS A 187 17.76 -0.20 10.96
CA LYS A 187 18.71 -1.34 11.01
C LYS A 187 18.20 -2.48 11.87
N THR A 188 17.33 -2.18 12.85
CA THR A 188 16.81 -3.17 13.79
C THR A 188 15.31 -2.99 14.00
N LEU A 189 14.62 -4.04 14.44
CA LEU A 189 13.22 -3.95 14.83
C LEU A 189 13.03 -3.00 16.03
N ASP A 190 14.01 -2.93 16.93
CA ASP A 190 13.92 -1.99 18.06
C ASP A 190 13.98 -0.53 17.60
N GLN A 191 14.79 -0.22 16.59
CA GLN A 191 14.76 1.11 15.95
C GLN A 191 13.41 1.38 15.29
N ALA A 192 12.83 0.39 14.60
CA ALA A 192 11.51 0.52 14.00
C ALA A 192 10.43 0.78 15.08
N ASN A 193 10.47 0.03 16.18
CA ASN A 193 9.53 0.14 17.29
C ASN A 193 9.70 1.44 18.10
N ALA A 194 10.90 2.00 18.13
CA ALA A 194 11.19 3.26 18.81
C ALA A 194 10.79 4.50 17.99
N LEU A 195 10.37 4.32 16.74
CA LEU A 195 9.94 5.44 15.92
C LEU A 195 8.69 6.10 16.53
N GLY A 196 8.73 7.42 16.71
CA GLY A 196 7.52 8.17 16.95
C GLY A 196 6.61 8.19 15.71
N TYR A 197 5.31 8.36 15.89
CA TYR A 197 4.32 8.45 14.79
C TYR A 197 4.84 9.32 13.65
N ASP A 198 5.33 10.43 13.97
CA ASP A 198 5.83 11.41 13.07
C ASP A 198 7.14 10.98 12.36
N ALA A 199 8.19 10.19 12.83
CA ALA A 199 9.34 9.61 12.13
C ALA A 199 8.94 8.39 11.30
N ALA A 200 7.94 7.63 11.63
CA ALA A 200 7.40 6.53 10.92
C ALA A 200 6.59 6.95 9.63
N MET A 201 5.67 8.05 9.55
CA MET A 201 4.97 8.47 8.32
C MET A 201 5.91 8.92 7.18
N LYS A 202 7.02 9.60 7.48
CA LYS A 202 8.03 9.92 6.45
C LYS A 202 8.69 8.68 5.87
N LYS A 203 9.04 7.71 6.72
CA LYS A 203 9.67 6.47 6.25
C LYS A 203 8.74 5.66 5.35
N TYR A 204 7.42 5.72 5.58
CA TYR A 204 6.45 5.14 4.63
C TYR A 204 6.38 5.90 3.32
N GLY A 205 6.45 7.22 3.35
CA GLY A 205 6.59 7.98 2.12
C GLY A 205 7.80 7.54 1.30
N VAL A 206 8.93 7.26 1.97
CA VAL A 206 10.15 6.74 1.31
C VAL A 206 9.91 5.33 0.75
N ILE A 207 9.31 4.43 1.54
CA ILE A 207 8.98 3.07 1.11
C ILE A 207 8.01 3.12 -0.07
N TRP A 208 6.95 3.93 0.02
CA TRP A 208 5.99 4.13 -1.06
C TRP A 208 6.66 4.59 -2.36
N GLY A 209 7.58 5.54 -2.26
CA GLY A 209 8.40 5.97 -3.40
C GLY A 209 9.18 4.82 -4.04
N GLY A 210 9.80 3.97 -3.21
CA GLY A 210 10.51 2.78 -3.68
C GLY A 210 9.60 1.76 -4.35
N VAL A 211 8.43 1.51 -3.76
CA VAL A 211 7.41 0.60 -4.35
C VAL A 211 6.96 1.11 -5.73
N LYS A 212 6.65 2.40 -5.85
CA LYS A 212 6.26 2.99 -7.15
C LYS A 212 7.36 2.85 -8.21
N GLN A 213 8.61 3.12 -7.82
CA GLN A 213 9.75 2.96 -8.74
C GLN A 213 9.94 1.51 -9.18
N ALA A 214 9.82 0.56 -8.25
CA ALA A 214 9.93 -0.86 -8.57
C ALA A 214 8.83 -1.33 -9.53
N LEU A 215 7.58 -0.90 -9.31
CA LEU A 215 6.46 -1.22 -10.19
C LEU A 215 6.60 -0.58 -11.58
N ASP A 216 7.12 0.66 -11.66
CA ASP A 216 7.33 1.38 -12.92
C ASP A 216 8.38 0.68 -13.81
N ILE A 217 9.42 0.07 -13.24
CA ILE A 217 10.40 -0.78 -13.96
C ILE A 217 9.69 -1.90 -14.73
N TYR A 218 8.63 -2.44 -14.15
CA TYR A 218 7.83 -3.51 -14.74
C TYR A 218 6.61 -3.02 -15.53
N GLY A 219 6.51 -1.71 -15.75
CA GLY A 219 5.51 -1.09 -16.61
C GLY A 219 4.18 -0.73 -15.91
N LEU A 220 4.10 -0.87 -14.58
CA LEU A 220 2.96 -0.39 -13.79
C LEU A 220 3.32 0.95 -13.13
N SER A 221 3.06 2.05 -13.82
CA SER A 221 3.32 3.39 -13.29
C SER A 221 2.13 3.88 -12.46
N ILE A 222 2.29 3.78 -11.14
CA ILE A 222 1.29 4.30 -10.20
C ILE A 222 1.13 5.82 -10.34
N ASP A 223 2.23 6.54 -10.55
CA ASP A 223 2.18 8.00 -10.73
C ASP A 223 1.37 8.39 -11.97
N LYS A 224 1.56 7.72 -13.11
CA LYS A 224 0.76 7.98 -14.33
C LYS A 224 -0.71 7.63 -14.12
N THR A 225 -1.01 6.55 -13.40
CA THR A 225 -2.38 6.18 -13.06
C THR A 225 -3.05 7.25 -12.21
N LEU A 226 -2.38 7.73 -11.15
CA LEU A 226 -2.92 8.76 -10.26
C LEU A 226 -2.97 10.14 -10.93
N ASP A 227 -2.05 10.47 -11.84
CA ASP A 227 -2.06 11.72 -12.61
C ASP A 227 -3.18 11.78 -13.63
N SER A 228 -3.64 10.63 -14.13
CA SER A 228 -4.74 10.57 -15.09
C SER A 228 -6.11 10.68 -14.43
N ALA A 229 -6.18 10.79 -13.09
CA ALA A 229 -7.44 10.82 -12.38
C ALA A 229 -8.16 12.17 -12.55
N GLU A 230 -9.37 12.09 -13.07
CA GLU A 230 -10.32 13.19 -13.17
C GLU A 230 -11.53 12.89 -12.27
N ALA A 231 -11.96 13.87 -11.46
CA ALA A 231 -13.07 13.68 -10.55
C ALA A 231 -14.22 14.64 -10.87
N LYS A 232 -15.42 14.09 -10.90
CA LYS A 232 -16.66 14.84 -11.16
C LYS A 232 -17.69 14.52 -10.08
N THR A 233 -18.26 15.54 -9.46
CA THR A 233 -19.42 15.37 -8.58
C THR A 233 -20.65 15.03 -9.42
N VAL A 234 -21.23 13.83 -9.18
CA VAL A 234 -22.41 13.33 -9.89
C VAL A 234 -23.68 13.79 -9.18
N THR A 235 -23.72 13.60 -7.86
CA THR A 235 -24.81 14.09 -7.00
C THR A 235 -24.22 14.77 -5.78
N SER A 236 -24.95 15.76 -5.23
CA SER A 236 -24.57 16.41 -3.97
C SER A 236 -25.80 17.05 -3.34
N ASP A 237 -25.96 16.82 -2.05
CA ASP A 237 -26.92 17.53 -1.20
C ASP A 237 -26.22 18.16 0.02
N ALA A 238 -26.94 18.52 1.07
CA ALA A 238 -26.40 19.15 2.26
C ALA A 238 -25.47 18.23 3.07
N HIS A 239 -25.61 16.90 2.97
CA HIS A 239 -24.98 15.90 3.83
C HIS A 239 -24.21 14.82 3.08
N THR A 240 -24.60 14.52 1.84
CA THR A 240 -24.01 13.44 1.03
C THR A 240 -23.63 13.92 -0.37
N ALA A 241 -22.66 13.24 -0.97
CA ALA A 241 -22.31 13.45 -2.37
C ALA A 241 -21.73 12.15 -2.95
N THR A 242 -21.95 11.96 -4.25
CA THR A 242 -21.28 10.89 -5.02
C THR A 242 -20.35 11.54 -6.04
N VAL A 243 -19.12 11.10 -6.05
CA VAL A 243 -18.06 11.54 -6.97
C VAL A 243 -17.68 10.38 -7.89
N GLN A 244 -17.75 10.62 -9.20
CA GLN A 244 -17.15 9.73 -10.18
C GLN A 244 -15.70 10.13 -10.39
N VAL A 245 -14.83 9.13 -10.43
CA VAL A 245 -13.40 9.28 -10.75
C VAL A 245 -13.09 8.43 -11.97
N ASP A 246 -12.70 9.07 -13.05
CA ASP A 246 -12.23 8.43 -14.26
C ASP A 246 -10.69 8.46 -14.27
N TYR A 247 -10.03 7.35 -14.58
CA TYR A 247 -8.58 7.25 -14.61
C TYR A 247 -8.11 6.18 -15.59
N THR A 248 -6.83 6.15 -15.89
CA THR A 248 -6.21 5.17 -16.78
C THR A 248 -5.30 4.25 -16.00
N LEU A 249 -5.57 2.95 -16.01
CA LEU A 249 -4.72 1.92 -15.43
C LEU A 249 -4.14 1.04 -16.55
N LEU A 250 -2.81 1.02 -16.67
CA LEU A 250 -2.14 0.20 -17.70
C LEU A 250 -2.63 0.46 -19.15
N GLY A 251 -2.98 1.71 -19.44
CA GLY A 251 -3.54 2.13 -20.72
C GLY A 251 -5.03 1.81 -20.92
N GLN A 252 -5.69 1.22 -19.93
CA GLN A 252 -7.12 0.92 -19.97
C GLN A 252 -7.90 1.98 -19.18
N PRO A 253 -8.96 2.57 -19.75
CA PRO A 253 -9.83 3.49 -19.00
C PRO A 253 -10.56 2.72 -17.89
N GLN A 254 -10.61 3.33 -16.74
CA GLN A 254 -11.28 2.83 -15.55
C GLN A 254 -12.16 3.92 -14.97
N THR A 255 -13.26 3.53 -14.37
CA THR A 255 -14.15 4.44 -13.65
C THR A 255 -14.45 3.88 -12.27
N MET A 256 -14.48 4.74 -11.26
CA MET A 256 -14.94 4.37 -9.93
C MET A 256 -15.85 5.45 -9.34
N THR A 257 -16.70 5.06 -8.42
CA THR A 257 -17.52 5.98 -7.63
C THR A 257 -17.06 6.00 -6.18
N VAL A 258 -17.11 7.20 -5.59
CA VAL A 258 -16.79 7.43 -4.17
C VAL A 258 -17.98 8.14 -3.56
N ASP A 259 -18.61 7.54 -2.57
CA ASP A 259 -19.67 8.15 -1.80
C ASP A 259 -19.07 8.92 -0.63
N LEU A 260 -19.45 10.18 -0.50
CA LEU A 260 -18.95 11.09 0.51
C LEU A 260 -20.05 11.46 1.49
N VAL A 261 -19.64 11.66 2.74
CA VAL A 261 -20.48 12.21 3.81
C VAL A 261 -19.87 13.52 4.33
N LYS A 262 -20.71 14.46 4.67
CA LYS A 262 -20.29 15.76 5.21
C LYS A 262 -20.30 15.71 6.75
N VAL A 263 -19.15 15.96 7.35
CA VAL A 263 -18.96 16.07 8.81
C VAL A 263 -18.25 17.41 9.08
N ASP A 264 -18.78 18.23 9.96
CA ASP A 264 -18.21 19.54 10.35
C ASP A 264 -17.80 20.38 9.13
N ASP A 265 -18.72 20.51 8.16
CA ASP A 265 -18.55 21.24 6.88
C ASP A 265 -17.44 20.72 5.95
N ARG A 266 -16.87 19.52 6.20
CA ARG A 266 -15.90 18.86 5.34
C ARG A 266 -16.45 17.55 4.79
N TRP A 267 -16.01 17.20 3.58
CA TRP A 267 -16.35 15.95 2.91
C TRP A 267 -15.36 14.86 3.27
N TYR A 268 -15.87 13.65 3.53
CA TYR A 268 -15.09 12.46 3.84
C TYR A 268 -15.65 11.27 3.06
N ASP A 269 -14.76 10.38 2.62
CA ASP A 269 -15.17 9.09 2.04
C ASP A 269 -15.94 8.30 3.11
N LYS A 270 -17.20 7.99 2.79
CA LYS A 270 -18.13 7.37 3.73
C LYS A 270 -17.66 5.98 4.14
N ASP A 271 -17.31 5.15 3.16
CA ASP A 271 -16.93 3.76 3.42
C ASP A 271 -15.61 3.68 4.18
N LEU A 272 -14.66 4.54 3.85
CA LEU A 272 -13.39 4.67 4.56
C LEU A 272 -13.61 5.12 6.00
N LEU A 273 -14.43 6.14 6.22
CA LEU A 273 -14.72 6.68 7.54
C LEU A 273 -15.45 5.65 8.42
N ASP A 274 -16.45 4.97 7.89
CA ASP A 274 -17.19 3.93 8.58
C ASP A 274 -16.27 2.76 8.97
N HIS A 275 -15.39 2.35 8.07
CA HIS A 275 -14.39 1.31 8.34
C HIS A 275 -13.41 1.72 9.45
N TRP A 276 -12.88 2.94 9.38
CA TRP A 276 -11.98 3.46 10.41
C TRP A 276 -12.65 3.59 11.77
N ARG A 277 -13.85 4.14 11.85
CA ARG A 277 -14.60 4.25 13.10
C ARG A 277 -14.85 2.89 13.71
N LYS A 278 -15.28 1.93 12.93
CA LYS A 278 -15.43 0.55 13.37
C LYS A 278 -14.12 -0.03 13.92
N ALA A 279 -13.02 0.12 13.21
CA ALA A 279 -11.70 -0.37 13.66
C ALA A 279 -11.22 0.34 14.94
N LEU A 280 -11.52 1.64 15.09
CA LEU A 280 -11.18 2.42 16.28
C LEU A 280 -12.06 2.06 17.50
N ASP A 281 -13.33 1.66 17.30
CA ASP A 281 -14.27 1.32 18.38
C ASP A 281 -14.13 -0.12 18.85
N GLU A 282 -13.84 -1.06 17.95
CA GLU A 282 -13.77 -2.49 18.30
C GLU A 282 -12.56 -2.86 19.15
N HIS A 283 -11.67 -1.91 19.53
CA HIS A 283 -10.43 -2.22 20.27
C HIS A 283 -9.73 -3.45 19.69
N THR A 284 -9.77 -3.61 18.34
CA THR A 284 -9.27 -4.81 17.68
C THR A 284 -7.80 -4.97 18.07
N PRO A 285 -7.42 -6.03 18.83
CA PRO A 285 -6.01 -6.30 19.10
C PRO A 285 -5.31 -6.46 17.74
N ALA A 286 -4.07 -6.06 17.66
CA ALA A 286 -3.20 -6.20 16.49
C ALA A 286 -3.15 -7.63 15.87
N ALA A 287 -3.78 -8.62 16.49
CA ALA A 287 -3.99 -9.97 16.01
C ALA A 287 -4.69 -10.05 14.64
N ALA A 288 -5.60 -9.15 14.30
CA ALA A 288 -6.27 -9.20 12.99
C ALA A 288 -5.41 -8.62 11.86
N ALA A 289 -4.55 -7.64 12.14
CA ALA A 289 -3.56 -7.15 11.17
C ALA A 289 -2.35 -8.11 11.07
N SER A 290 -2.01 -8.80 12.17
CA SER A 290 -1.00 -9.85 12.23
C SER A 290 -1.41 -11.11 11.48
N THR A 291 -2.69 -11.51 11.48
CA THR A 291 -3.16 -12.66 10.67
C THR A 291 -3.09 -12.38 9.17
N ALA A 292 -3.44 -11.17 8.71
CA ALA A 292 -3.31 -10.83 7.30
C ALA A 292 -1.83 -10.72 6.85
N ALA A 293 -0.94 -10.23 7.72
CA ALA A 293 0.51 -10.18 7.46
C ALA A 293 1.18 -11.55 7.67
N ALA A 294 0.72 -12.36 8.62
CA ALA A 294 1.17 -13.73 8.83
C ALA A 294 0.70 -14.66 7.72
N ASP A 295 -0.52 -14.49 7.20
CA ASP A 295 -1.01 -15.23 6.04
C ASP A 295 -0.25 -14.86 4.76
N ALA A 296 0.10 -13.58 4.56
CA ALA A 296 0.96 -13.16 3.46
C ALA A 296 2.41 -13.64 3.63
N SER A 297 2.96 -13.63 4.85
CA SER A 297 4.29 -14.14 5.17
C SER A 297 4.34 -15.66 5.13
N SER A 298 3.28 -16.34 5.57
CA SER A 298 3.14 -17.80 5.50
C SER A 298 2.97 -18.28 4.07
N ALA A 299 2.26 -17.51 3.21
CA ALA A 299 2.17 -17.78 1.78
C ALA A 299 3.54 -17.63 1.10
N MET A 300 4.31 -16.60 1.46
CA MET A 300 5.68 -16.42 0.95
C MET A 300 6.66 -17.46 1.51
N SER A 301 6.52 -17.86 2.79
CA SER A 301 7.37 -18.90 3.41
C SER A 301 7.01 -20.31 2.96
N ALA A 302 5.72 -20.60 2.73
CA ALA A 302 5.28 -21.87 2.15
C ALA A 302 5.78 -22.03 0.70
N THR A 303 5.83 -20.94 -0.06
CA THR A 303 6.40 -20.93 -1.42
C THR A 303 7.93 -21.16 -1.39
N ALA A 304 8.62 -20.67 -0.37
CA ALA A 304 10.05 -20.90 -0.18
C ALA A 304 10.37 -22.31 0.36
N ALA A 305 9.56 -22.85 1.28
CA ALA A 305 9.77 -24.17 1.86
C ALA A 305 9.45 -25.31 0.89
N THR A 306 8.46 -25.15 0.01
CA THR A 306 8.14 -26.13 -1.06
C THR A 306 9.23 -26.16 -2.14
N ALA A 307 10.08 -25.15 -2.22
CA ALA A 307 11.23 -25.12 -3.11
C ALA A 307 12.47 -25.83 -2.56
N ALA A 308 12.51 -26.14 -1.26
CA ALA A 308 13.66 -26.76 -0.59
C ALA A 308 13.51 -28.26 -0.31
N SER A 309 12.34 -28.86 -0.55
CA SER A 309 12.08 -30.28 -0.25
C SER A 309 11.46 -31.04 -1.44
N ALA A 310 12.16 -31.09 -2.54
CA ALA A 310 11.95 -32.10 -3.58
C ALA A 310 13.30 -32.73 -3.92
N PRO A 311 13.37 -34.09 -3.94
CA PRO A 311 14.61 -34.85 -4.25
C PRO A 311 15.07 -34.65 -5.68
#